data_156da73f8a856f31bbd200f97a7e12c4
#
_entry.id   156da73f8a856f31bbd200f97a7e12c4
#
_cell.length_a   1.000
_cell.length_b   1.000
_cell.length_c   1.000
_cell.angle_alpha   90.00
_cell.angle_beta   90.00
_cell.angle_gamma   90.00
#
_symmetry.space_group_name_H-M   'P 1'
#
loop_
_entity.id
_entity.type
_entity.pdbx_description
1 polymer ?
#
loop_
_entity_poly.entity_id
_entity_poly.type
_entity_poly.pdbx_seq_one_letter_code
_entity_poly.pdbx_strand_id
1 'polypeptide(L)'
;MHLPTFPRAMPVTRRVQTDFRGYDHRPGCPEGGIYEMTNGSATDAPLFSTRPGRTLTYPTGGGSANGLFAVDGGLLWCTGQTLYFNGTPVDGCTLVNGPKVFAELGGTVLIWPDKVWYRPDMGTFGSAEPSWSGTVALQRSDDSSGARADSVAANGIDTPFRVGDAVTFSGFSTPEDNGTYIIRAIAGAVLVFDPDTFSAVGAVEHITVTRRMPLALHACTYANRIWACAQDTVWCTKLGDPLSWYWYEADENGTVATAAWSVDVGTPGNFSGCAATGSGVVFLKPDGLWRLYGTKPDNFQLIASAALGTEKNSGRSLVTAAETLYYLSPAGPARTSGGRPVRIGDALGRTLTAGAAGTDGTRWYLSAHDPQNAWHLFVYDTRSGLWSREDAFHASGFARHDGALYAQDPSGVWRFGTGSTAQLESMLETGDFVSGSPDCKRLLRVQLRLEADAGASVTAAVQYDSDGVWHTLATVAAGAKRSVTLPVLPRRCDHFRLRLTGTGAWRLLSLARTETAAGPQH
;
A
#
# COMPACT_ATOMS: atom_id res chain seq x y z
N MET A 1 -26.25 75.74 -10.81
CA MET A 1 -25.49 74.93 -11.75
C MET A 1 -24.85 73.80 -10.95
N HIS A 2 -25.41 72.55 -11.00
CA HIS A 2 -24.78 71.41 -10.35
C HIS A 2 -23.70 70.90 -11.32
N LEU A 3 -22.43 70.99 -10.90
CA LEU A 3 -21.34 70.36 -11.61
C LEU A 3 -21.55 68.83 -11.56
N PRO A 4 -21.34 68.11 -12.66
CA PRO A 4 -21.43 66.67 -12.64
C PRO A 4 -20.36 66.12 -11.71
N THR A 5 -20.76 65.34 -10.71
CA THR A 5 -19.87 64.58 -9.84
C THR A 5 -19.18 63.53 -10.67
N PHE A 6 -17.85 63.64 -10.80
CA PHE A 6 -17.08 62.58 -11.40
C PHE A 6 -17.27 61.29 -10.57
N PRO A 7 -17.52 60.15 -11.22
CA PRO A 7 -17.66 58.91 -10.51
C PRO A 7 -16.37 58.64 -9.72
N ARG A 8 -16.50 58.41 -8.43
CA ARG A 8 -15.37 58.11 -7.55
C ARG A 8 -14.69 56.86 -8.09
N ALA A 9 -13.38 56.91 -8.30
CA ALA A 9 -12.60 55.76 -8.76
C ALA A 9 -12.84 54.58 -7.80
N MET A 10 -13.28 53.43 -8.35
CA MET A 10 -13.52 52.25 -7.54
C MET A 10 -12.17 51.79 -6.92
N PRO A 11 -12.18 51.40 -5.65
CA PRO A 11 -10.95 50.97 -4.98
C PRO A 11 -10.37 49.74 -5.68
N VAL A 12 -9.08 49.79 -5.92
CA VAL A 12 -8.31 48.71 -6.49
C VAL A 12 -7.62 47.97 -5.37
N THR A 13 -7.86 46.67 -5.26
CA THR A 13 -7.26 45.80 -4.25
C THR A 13 -6.25 44.86 -4.91
N ARG A 14 -5.05 44.77 -4.35
CA ARG A 14 -4.04 43.79 -4.75
C ARG A 14 -3.88 42.75 -3.66
N ARG A 15 -4.01 41.46 -4.03
CA ARG A 15 -3.79 40.32 -3.14
C ARG A 15 -2.65 39.46 -3.68
N VAL A 16 -1.78 38.99 -2.79
CA VAL A 16 -0.62 38.16 -3.13
C VAL A 16 -0.74 36.86 -2.34
N GLN A 17 -0.67 35.77 -3.05
CA GLN A 17 -0.65 34.41 -2.49
C GLN A 17 0.75 33.83 -2.68
N THR A 18 1.36 33.37 -1.58
CA THR A 18 2.67 32.71 -1.52
C THR A 18 2.63 31.37 -0.82
N ASP A 19 1.46 31.02 -0.27
CA ASP A 19 1.20 29.78 0.45
C ASP A 19 0.19 28.94 -0.35
N PHE A 20 0.66 27.82 -0.92
CA PHE A 20 -0.12 26.87 -1.68
C PHE A 20 -0.31 25.61 -0.83
N ARG A 21 -1.55 25.36 -0.39
CA ARG A 21 -1.90 24.37 0.64
C ARG A 21 -2.16 22.97 0.11
N GLY A 22 -1.59 22.63 -1.05
CA GLY A 22 -1.76 21.32 -1.67
C GLY A 22 -3.15 21.10 -2.26
N TYR A 23 -3.43 19.85 -2.60
CA TYR A 23 -4.69 19.42 -3.24
C TYR A 23 -5.86 19.46 -2.24
N ASP A 24 -6.93 20.16 -2.60
CA ASP A 24 -8.17 20.25 -1.84
C ASP A 24 -9.38 20.33 -2.79
N HIS A 25 -9.97 19.18 -3.10
CA HIS A 25 -11.06 19.02 -4.06
C HIS A 25 -12.46 19.20 -3.42
N ARG A 26 -12.53 19.74 -2.20
CA ARG A 26 -13.82 20.03 -1.58
C ARG A 26 -14.51 21.22 -2.27
N PRO A 27 -15.85 21.25 -2.31
CA PRO A 27 -16.59 22.39 -2.89
C PRO A 27 -16.21 23.74 -2.28
N GLY A 28 -15.84 23.76 -1.00
CA GLY A 28 -15.37 24.96 -0.28
C GLY A 28 -13.84 25.03 -0.22
N CYS A 29 -13.13 24.71 -1.30
CA CYS A 29 -11.67 24.84 -1.36
C CYS A 29 -11.23 26.24 -0.93
N PRO A 30 -10.43 26.39 0.14
CA PRO A 30 -10.03 27.71 0.64
C PRO A 30 -9.07 28.41 -0.33
N GLU A 31 -8.99 29.74 -0.24
CA GLU A 31 -7.93 30.47 -0.94
C GLU A 31 -6.57 29.93 -0.48
N GLY A 32 -5.71 29.57 -1.46
CA GLY A 32 -4.45 28.86 -1.20
C GLY A 32 -4.51 27.37 -1.45
N GLY A 33 -5.68 26.75 -1.37
CA GLY A 33 -5.90 25.38 -1.79
C GLY A 33 -5.86 25.23 -3.31
N ILE A 34 -5.48 24.05 -3.77
CA ILE A 34 -5.47 23.70 -5.19
C ILE A 34 -6.62 22.72 -5.42
N TYR A 35 -7.67 23.22 -6.10
CA TYR A 35 -8.91 22.48 -6.32
C TYR A 35 -8.73 21.26 -7.21
N GLU A 36 -7.94 21.41 -8.30
CA GLU A 36 -7.58 20.29 -9.16
C GLU A 36 -6.07 20.35 -9.48
N MET A 37 -5.45 19.17 -9.55
CA MET A 37 -4.01 19.05 -9.73
C MET A 37 -3.70 17.80 -10.55
N THR A 38 -2.76 17.91 -11.47
CA THR A 38 -2.15 16.77 -12.17
C THR A 38 -0.64 16.94 -12.18
N ASN A 39 0.08 15.87 -11.83
CA ASN A 39 1.53 15.83 -11.76
C ASN A 39 2.15 16.94 -10.88
N GLY A 40 1.41 17.34 -9.83
CA GLY A 40 1.90 18.26 -8.81
C GLY A 40 2.53 17.54 -7.62
N SER A 41 3.29 18.29 -6.86
CA SER A 41 3.97 17.84 -5.64
C SER A 41 3.89 18.89 -4.53
N ALA A 42 3.72 18.44 -3.29
CA ALA A 42 3.79 19.26 -2.10
C ALA A 42 5.20 19.24 -1.46
N THR A 43 6.20 18.67 -2.12
CA THR A 43 7.57 18.54 -1.57
C THR A 43 8.20 19.89 -1.24
N ASP A 44 7.93 20.90 -2.07
CA ASP A 44 8.46 22.25 -1.91
C ASP A 44 7.49 23.18 -1.16
N ALA A 45 6.51 22.62 -0.41
CA ALA A 45 5.58 23.44 0.35
C ALA A 45 6.30 24.53 1.17
N PRO A 46 5.79 25.76 1.17
CA PRO A 46 4.47 26.20 0.72
C PRO A 46 4.35 26.52 -0.78
N LEU A 47 5.34 26.20 -1.59
CA LEU A 47 5.31 26.42 -3.03
C LEU A 47 4.61 25.24 -3.73
N PHE A 48 4.04 25.50 -4.90
CA PHE A 48 3.69 24.44 -5.83
C PHE A 48 4.89 24.07 -6.69
N SER A 49 5.12 22.77 -6.88
CA SER A 49 6.08 22.26 -7.85
C SER A 49 5.49 21.09 -8.64
N THR A 50 6.06 20.84 -9.81
CA THR A 50 5.80 19.59 -10.54
C THR A 50 6.48 18.42 -9.82
N ARG A 51 5.89 17.22 -9.93
CA ARG A 51 6.50 16.01 -9.37
C ARG A 51 7.80 15.64 -10.09
N PRO A 52 8.71 14.90 -9.45
CA PRO A 52 9.84 14.26 -10.12
C PRO A 52 9.39 13.25 -11.19
N GLY A 53 10.26 12.94 -12.13
CA GLY A 53 10.03 11.91 -13.14
C GLY A 53 9.91 10.50 -12.54
N ARG A 54 9.55 9.55 -13.40
CA ARG A 54 9.56 8.11 -13.13
C ARG A 54 10.26 7.39 -14.26
N THR A 55 10.96 6.31 -13.96
CA THR A 55 11.63 5.48 -14.96
C THR A 55 11.06 4.08 -14.92
N LEU A 56 10.66 3.53 -16.07
CA LEU A 56 10.35 2.11 -16.20
C LEU A 56 11.66 1.32 -16.15
N THR A 57 11.91 0.71 -14.97
CA THR A 57 13.18 0.02 -14.71
C THR A 57 13.17 -1.40 -15.27
N TYR A 58 12.05 -2.09 -15.10
CA TYR A 58 11.88 -3.47 -15.57
C TYR A 58 10.60 -3.58 -16.40
N PRO A 59 10.69 -3.46 -17.74
CA PRO A 59 9.54 -3.67 -18.61
C PRO A 59 9.15 -5.15 -18.63
N THR A 60 7.85 -5.45 -18.59
CA THR A 60 7.32 -6.82 -18.58
C THR A 60 6.60 -7.22 -19.87
N GLY A 61 6.55 -6.33 -20.86
CA GLY A 61 5.89 -6.62 -22.13
C GLY A 61 4.37 -6.70 -22.08
N GLY A 62 3.76 -6.29 -20.96
CA GLY A 62 2.33 -6.41 -20.67
C GLY A 62 1.99 -7.67 -19.88
N GLY A 63 0.81 -7.66 -19.27
CA GLY A 63 0.31 -8.76 -18.44
C GLY A 63 -0.27 -8.25 -17.12
N SER A 64 -0.93 -9.14 -16.38
CA SER A 64 -1.51 -8.77 -15.08
C SER A 64 -0.40 -8.49 -14.07
N ALA A 65 -0.36 -7.30 -13.54
CA ALA A 65 0.53 -6.91 -12.45
C ALA A 65 -0.03 -7.47 -11.13
N ASN A 66 0.59 -8.51 -10.58
CA ASN A 66 0.02 -9.31 -9.51
C ASN A 66 0.60 -9.01 -8.13
N GLY A 67 1.69 -8.27 -8.05
CA GLY A 67 2.28 -7.81 -6.79
C GLY A 67 3.78 -7.62 -6.89
N LEU A 68 4.29 -6.69 -6.07
CA LEU A 68 5.68 -6.28 -5.95
C LEU A 68 6.07 -6.33 -4.48
N PHE A 69 7.27 -6.82 -4.20
CA PHE A 69 7.82 -6.96 -2.87
C PHE A 69 9.33 -6.66 -2.88
N ALA A 70 9.81 -5.99 -1.86
CA ALA A 70 11.24 -5.79 -1.64
C ALA A 70 11.78 -6.88 -0.73
N VAL A 71 12.89 -7.47 -1.12
CA VAL A 71 13.63 -8.45 -0.34
C VAL A 71 15.06 -7.97 -0.13
N ASP A 72 15.80 -8.61 0.76
CA ASP A 72 17.21 -8.37 0.85
C ASP A 72 17.89 -8.73 -0.49
N GLY A 73 18.64 -7.76 -1.03
CA GLY A 73 19.30 -7.89 -2.34
C GLY A 73 18.47 -7.57 -3.58
N GLY A 74 17.19 -7.12 -3.47
CA GLY A 74 16.47 -6.72 -4.67
C GLY A 74 14.96 -6.62 -4.59
N LEU A 75 14.35 -6.70 -5.78
CA LEU A 75 12.92 -6.65 -5.99
C LEU A 75 12.40 -7.97 -6.52
N LEU A 76 11.33 -8.45 -5.92
CA LEU A 76 10.58 -9.63 -6.32
C LEU A 76 9.18 -9.18 -6.79
N TRP A 77 8.73 -9.66 -7.95
CA TRP A 77 7.39 -9.35 -8.43
C TRP A 77 6.80 -10.47 -9.28
N CYS A 78 5.49 -10.44 -9.41
CA CYS A 78 4.77 -11.39 -10.24
C CYS A 78 4.02 -10.66 -11.35
N THR A 79 4.22 -11.08 -12.61
CA THR A 79 3.43 -10.64 -13.77
C THR A 79 2.81 -11.85 -14.43
N GLY A 80 1.49 -11.87 -14.54
CA GLY A 80 0.76 -13.06 -14.99
C GLY A 80 1.05 -14.25 -14.08
N GLN A 81 1.67 -15.29 -14.63
CA GLN A 81 2.04 -16.52 -13.91
C GLN A 81 3.55 -16.58 -13.58
N THR A 82 4.31 -15.59 -14.00
CA THR A 82 5.78 -15.60 -13.88
C THR A 82 6.24 -14.78 -12.68
N LEU A 83 7.08 -15.39 -11.86
CA LEU A 83 7.81 -14.73 -10.78
C LEU A 83 9.13 -14.18 -11.34
N TYR A 84 9.45 -12.93 -11.00
CA TYR A 84 10.68 -12.26 -11.41
C TYR A 84 11.49 -11.84 -10.18
N PHE A 85 12.79 -11.96 -10.26
CA PHE A 85 13.73 -11.38 -9.30
C PHE A 85 14.76 -10.51 -10.03
N ASN A 86 14.82 -9.22 -9.69
CA ASN A 86 15.73 -8.23 -10.30
C ASN A 86 15.70 -8.22 -11.86
N GLY A 87 14.54 -8.40 -12.46
CA GLY A 87 14.36 -8.40 -13.92
C GLY A 87 14.51 -9.78 -14.57
N THR A 88 14.96 -10.79 -13.84
CA THR A 88 15.14 -12.15 -14.36
C THR A 88 13.95 -13.03 -13.94
N PRO A 89 13.32 -13.78 -14.85
CA PRO A 89 12.31 -14.75 -14.47
C PRO A 89 12.94 -15.86 -13.61
N VAL A 90 12.19 -16.35 -12.63
CA VAL A 90 12.57 -17.53 -11.83
C VAL A 90 12.13 -18.77 -12.58
N ASP A 91 13.09 -19.41 -13.27
CA ASP A 91 12.81 -20.55 -14.13
C ASP A 91 12.19 -21.72 -13.38
N GLY A 92 11.12 -22.29 -13.96
CA GLY A 92 10.37 -23.39 -13.37
C GLY A 92 9.36 -23.01 -12.27
N CYS A 93 9.40 -21.77 -11.77
CA CYS A 93 8.41 -21.28 -10.80
C CYS A 93 7.19 -20.70 -11.52
N THR A 94 6.15 -21.49 -11.63
CA THR A 94 4.87 -21.06 -12.24
C THR A 94 3.83 -20.84 -11.15
N LEU A 95 3.24 -19.64 -11.12
CA LEU A 95 2.25 -19.22 -10.15
C LEU A 95 0.86 -19.12 -10.81
N VAL A 96 -0.19 -19.15 -10.03
CA VAL A 96 -1.55 -18.86 -10.51
C VAL A 96 -1.65 -17.38 -10.87
N ASN A 97 -2.26 -17.03 -12.00
CA ASN A 97 -2.49 -15.63 -12.34
C ASN A 97 -3.49 -14.99 -11.37
N GLY A 98 -3.09 -13.94 -10.70
CA GLY A 98 -3.90 -13.20 -9.71
C GLY A 98 -3.05 -12.55 -8.62
N PRO A 99 -3.68 -11.69 -7.81
CA PRO A 99 -3.01 -10.93 -6.77
C PRO A 99 -2.20 -11.78 -5.79
N LYS A 100 -0.96 -11.36 -5.49
CA LYS A 100 -0.06 -12.06 -4.56
C LYS A 100 0.05 -11.33 -3.22
N VAL A 101 0.21 -12.12 -2.18
CA VAL A 101 0.63 -11.66 -0.85
C VAL A 101 2.01 -12.24 -0.58
N PHE A 102 2.91 -11.40 -0.11
CA PHE A 102 4.29 -11.77 0.18
C PHE A 102 4.59 -11.51 1.66
N ALA A 103 5.39 -12.38 2.25
CA ALA A 103 6.03 -12.12 3.53
C ALA A 103 7.38 -12.82 3.56
N GLU A 104 8.37 -12.17 4.18
CA GLU A 104 9.74 -12.69 4.28
C GLU A 104 10.12 -12.96 5.73
N LEU A 105 10.83 -14.05 5.94
CA LEU A 105 11.47 -14.34 7.22
C LEU A 105 12.74 -15.18 6.97
N GLY A 106 13.88 -14.69 7.46
CA GLY A 106 15.16 -15.41 7.36
C GLY A 106 15.60 -15.70 5.92
N GLY A 107 15.41 -14.75 5.00
CA GLY A 107 15.74 -14.88 3.59
C GLY A 107 14.79 -15.78 2.79
N THR A 108 13.72 -16.27 3.40
CA THR A 108 12.70 -17.08 2.73
C THR A 108 11.43 -16.25 2.53
N VAL A 109 11.01 -16.06 1.30
CA VAL A 109 9.79 -15.36 0.92
C VAL A 109 8.67 -16.38 0.74
N LEU A 110 7.55 -16.19 1.42
CA LEU A 110 6.31 -16.93 1.19
C LEU A 110 5.42 -16.17 0.23
N ILE A 111 4.74 -16.91 -0.66
CA ILE A 111 3.90 -16.38 -1.73
C ILE A 111 2.53 -17.03 -1.68
N TRP A 112 1.48 -16.25 -1.39
CA TRP A 112 0.08 -16.67 -1.45
C TRP A 112 -0.64 -16.09 -2.68
N PRO A 113 -1.70 -16.77 -3.17
CA PRO A 113 -2.33 -17.98 -2.64
C PRO A 113 -1.62 -19.29 -3.03
N ASP A 114 -0.52 -19.23 -3.78
CA ASP A 114 0.15 -20.41 -4.38
C ASP A 114 0.79 -21.31 -3.33
N LYS A 115 1.03 -20.81 -2.11
CA LYS A 115 1.73 -21.51 -1.03
C LYS A 115 3.12 -21.99 -1.47
N VAL A 116 3.83 -21.09 -2.13
CA VAL A 116 5.19 -21.31 -2.60
C VAL A 116 6.15 -20.53 -1.71
N TRP A 117 7.31 -21.09 -1.43
CA TRP A 117 8.43 -20.37 -0.85
C TRP A 117 9.51 -20.15 -1.91
N TYR A 118 10.20 -19.03 -1.83
CA TYR A 118 11.34 -18.67 -2.67
C TYR A 118 12.49 -18.12 -1.82
N ARG A 119 13.73 -18.51 -2.14
CA ARG A 119 14.96 -18.00 -1.53
C ARG A 119 15.78 -17.27 -2.57
N PRO A 120 15.77 -15.92 -2.56
CA PRO A 120 16.50 -15.10 -3.53
C PRO A 120 18.02 -15.33 -3.52
N ASP A 121 18.60 -15.57 -2.34
CA ASP A 121 20.04 -15.80 -2.13
C ASP A 121 20.54 -17.09 -2.79
N MET A 122 19.68 -18.09 -2.93
CA MET A 122 19.99 -19.39 -3.50
C MET A 122 19.35 -19.63 -4.88
N GLY A 123 18.41 -18.78 -5.29
CA GLY A 123 17.61 -18.99 -6.50
C GLY A 123 16.72 -20.24 -6.44
N THR A 124 16.40 -20.73 -5.23
CA THR A 124 15.62 -21.96 -5.03
C THR A 124 14.19 -21.66 -4.58
N PHE A 125 13.26 -22.51 -4.96
CA PHE A 125 11.86 -22.43 -4.58
C PHE A 125 11.27 -23.82 -4.34
N GLY A 126 10.10 -23.87 -3.71
CA GLY A 126 9.37 -25.11 -3.48
C GLY A 126 7.99 -24.87 -2.88
N SER A 127 7.25 -25.97 -2.67
CA SER A 127 5.95 -25.90 -1.99
C SER A 127 6.14 -25.62 -0.50
N ALA A 128 5.42 -24.61 0.00
CA ALA A 128 5.30 -24.36 1.44
C ALA A 128 4.27 -25.28 2.10
N GLU A 129 3.46 -25.98 1.31
CA GLU A 129 2.49 -27.01 1.74
C GLU A 129 2.79 -28.32 1.00
N PRO A 130 3.97 -28.96 1.22
CA PRO A 130 4.28 -30.23 0.60
C PRO A 130 3.35 -31.32 1.12
N SER A 131 2.98 -32.23 0.26
CA SER A 131 2.12 -33.38 0.56
C SER A 131 2.70 -34.64 -0.03
N TRP A 132 2.50 -35.75 0.68
CA TRP A 132 2.78 -37.09 0.22
C TRP A 132 1.55 -37.97 0.42
N SER A 133 1.27 -38.87 -0.50
CA SER A 133 0.15 -39.81 -0.39
C SER A 133 0.59 -41.19 -0.82
N GLY A 134 0.22 -42.20 -0.07
CA GLY A 134 0.57 -43.60 -0.37
C GLY A 134 0.22 -44.55 0.77
N THR A 135 0.60 -45.80 0.58
CA THR A 135 0.44 -46.83 1.59
C THR A 135 1.61 -46.83 2.55
N VAL A 136 1.32 -46.77 3.84
CA VAL A 136 2.30 -46.73 4.93
C VAL A 136 2.18 -47.97 5.81
N ALA A 137 3.27 -48.30 6.50
CA ALA A 137 3.27 -49.25 7.63
C ALA A 137 3.50 -48.45 8.93
N LEU A 138 2.56 -48.57 9.85
CA LEU A 138 2.72 -48.02 11.22
C LEU A 138 3.52 -48.98 12.07
N GLN A 139 4.59 -48.48 12.67
CA GLN A 139 5.49 -49.27 13.50
C GLN A 139 5.73 -48.56 14.84
N ARG A 140 5.89 -49.36 15.86
CA ARG A 140 6.36 -48.95 17.18
C ARG A 140 7.69 -49.62 17.45
N SER A 141 8.70 -48.85 17.76
CA SER A 141 10.04 -49.34 18.06
C SER A 141 10.58 -48.63 19.30
N ASP A 142 11.46 -49.32 20.02
CA ASP A 142 12.30 -48.67 21.00
C ASP A 142 13.52 -48.09 20.25
N ASP A 143 13.89 -46.87 20.62
CA ASP A 143 15.12 -46.25 20.09
C ASP A 143 16.38 -46.93 20.70
N SER A 144 17.56 -46.51 20.28
CA SER A 144 18.83 -47.05 20.80
C SER A 144 19.06 -46.77 22.28
N SER A 145 18.26 -45.90 22.89
CA SER A 145 18.27 -45.59 24.33
C SER A 145 17.20 -46.38 25.12
N GLY A 146 16.38 -47.20 24.42
CA GLY A 146 15.24 -47.89 25.01
C GLY A 146 13.98 -47.01 25.17
N ALA A 147 13.99 -45.79 24.63
CA ALA A 147 12.81 -44.95 24.56
C ALA A 147 11.89 -45.41 23.42
N ARG A 148 10.59 -45.47 23.69
CA ARG A 148 9.59 -45.82 22.68
C ARG A 148 9.47 -44.70 21.66
N ALA A 149 9.25 -45.04 20.42
CA ALA A 149 8.95 -44.13 19.32
C ALA A 149 7.94 -44.76 18.37
N ASP A 150 7.04 -43.98 17.85
CA ASP A 150 6.15 -44.42 16.78
C ASP A 150 6.70 -43.95 15.44
N SER A 151 6.54 -44.74 14.40
CA SER A 151 7.06 -44.42 13.10
C SER A 151 6.13 -44.80 11.97
N VAL A 152 6.27 -44.05 10.87
CA VAL A 152 5.53 -44.26 9.62
C VAL A 152 6.55 -44.50 8.53
N ALA A 153 6.51 -45.69 7.91
CA ALA A 153 7.43 -46.11 6.89
C ALA A 153 6.72 -46.22 5.53
N ALA A 154 7.28 -45.56 4.52
CA ALA A 154 6.83 -45.68 3.14
C ALA A 154 7.86 -45.12 2.17
N ASN A 155 7.93 -45.66 0.97
CA ASN A 155 8.86 -45.19 -0.05
C ASN A 155 8.61 -43.72 -0.43
N GLY A 156 9.64 -42.88 -0.31
CA GLY A 156 9.63 -41.46 -0.68
C GLY A 156 8.84 -40.54 0.27
N ILE A 157 8.38 -41.04 1.43
CA ILE A 157 7.66 -40.22 2.42
C ILE A 157 8.58 -39.16 3.07
N ASP A 158 9.87 -39.44 3.11
CA ASP A 158 10.90 -38.55 3.68
C ASP A 158 11.21 -37.34 2.79
N THR A 159 11.02 -37.47 1.48
CA THR A 159 11.48 -36.49 0.49
C THR A 159 10.91 -35.09 0.67
N PRO A 160 9.59 -34.89 0.93
CA PRO A 160 9.01 -33.55 1.00
C PRO A 160 9.12 -32.89 2.38
N PHE A 161 9.52 -33.65 3.41
CA PHE A 161 9.51 -33.19 4.80
C PHE A 161 10.92 -33.09 5.40
N ARG A 162 11.02 -32.38 6.51
CA ARG A 162 12.24 -32.24 7.30
C ARG A 162 11.97 -32.50 8.79
N VAL A 163 13.02 -32.82 9.52
CA VAL A 163 12.94 -32.95 10.99
C VAL A 163 12.44 -31.64 11.61
N GLY A 164 11.47 -31.74 12.49
CA GLY A 164 10.80 -30.60 13.14
C GLY A 164 9.58 -30.07 12.40
N ASP A 165 9.23 -30.57 11.20
CA ASP A 165 7.96 -30.21 10.57
C ASP A 165 6.77 -30.76 11.37
N ALA A 166 5.73 -29.94 11.51
CA ALA A 166 4.42 -30.39 11.97
C ALA A 166 3.59 -30.82 10.76
N VAL A 167 3.30 -32.11 10.68
CA VAL A 167 2.57 -32.73 9.56
C VAL A 167 1.21 -33.25 10.00
N THR A 168 0.22 -33.05 9.15
CA THR A 168 -1.13 -33.54 9.38
C THR A 168 -1.37 -34.82 8.59
N PHE A 169 -1.78 -35.85 9.28
CA PHE A 169 -2.19 -37.12 8.73
C PHE A 169 -3.70 -37.13 8.46
N SER A 170 -4.08 -37.76 7.36
CA SER A 170 -5.49 -38.02 7.01
C SER A 170 -5.60 -39.33 6.23
N GLY A 171 -6.71 -40.03 6.41
CA GLY A 171 -6.99 -41.27 5.70
C GLY A 171 -6.78 -42.52 6.54
N PHE A 172 -6.31 -42.40 7.80
CA PHE A 172 -6.34 -43.55 8.72
C PHE A 172 -7.76 -43.99 9.03
N SER A 173 -7.97 -45.28 9.12
CA SER A 173 -9.25 -45.90 9.53
C SER A 173 -9.57 -45.62 11.01
N THR A 174 -8.55 -45.50 11.83
CA THR A 174 -8.62 -45.06 13.23
C THR A 174 -8.69 -43.55 13.29
N PRO A 175 -9.82 -42.92 13.69
CA PRO A 175 -9.97 -41.47 13.65
C PRO A 175 -8.96 -40.71 14.50
N GLU A 176 -8.50 -41.27 15.61
CA GLU A 176 -7.55 -40.70 16.57
C GLU A 176 -6.15 -40.53 15.95
N ASP A 177 -5.81 -41.33 14.95
CA ASP A 177 -4.51 -41.28 14.27
C ASP A 177 -4.49 -40.19 13.17
N ASN A 178 -5.65 -39.64 12.81
CA ASN A 178 -5.76 -38.48 11.93
C ASN A 178 -5.55 -37.20 12.73
N GLY A 179 -4.30 -36.74 12.81
CA GLY A 179 -3.92 -35.59 13.62
C GLY A 179 -2.73 -34.84 13.05
N THR A 180 -2.26 -33.84 13.78
CA THR A 180 -1.04 -33.10 13.44
C THR A 180 0.04 -33.44 14.45
N TYR A 181 1.16 -33.97 13.98
CA TYR A 181 2.26 -34.45 14.80
C TYR A 181 3.59 -33.89 14.31
N ILE A 182 4.58 -33.78 15.20
CA ILE A 182 5.90 -33.23 14.92
C ILE A 182 6.84 -34.37 14.56
N ILE A 183 7.53 -34.26 13.42
CA ILE A 183 8.56 -35.20 13.02
C ILE A 183 9.79 -35.01 13.92
N ARG A 184 10.14 -36.03 14.72
CA ARG A 184 11.28 -36.01 15.63
C ARG A 184 12.59 -36.44 14.96
N ALA A 185 12.49 -37.40 14.04
CA ALA A 185 13.62 -37.83 13.21
C ALA A 185 13.15 -38.34 11.84
N ILE A 186 14.06 -38.37 10.89
CA ILE A 186 13.89 -38.99 9.58
C ILE A 186 15.04 -39.99 9.39
N ALA A 187 14.70 -41.26 9.17
CA ALA A 187 15.67 -42.35 9.00
C ALA A 187 15.40 -43.10 7.68
N GLY A 188 15.98 -42.63 6.58
CA GLY A 188 15.64 -43.11 5.24
C GLY A 188 14.12 -42.87 4.99
N ALA A 189 13.44 -43.82 4.45
CA ALA A 189 12.02 -43.75 4.13
C ALA A 189 11.07 -43.90 5.37
N VAL A 190 11.50 -43.42 6.54
CA VAL A 190 10.79 -43.54 7.81
C VAL A 190 10.74 -42.20 8.51
N LEU A 191 9.50 -41.75 8.84
CA LEU A 191 9.26 -40.60 9.71
C LEU A 191 9.03 -41.10 11.14
N VAL A 192 9.75 -40.52 12.11
CA VAL A 192 9.71 -40.91 13.53
C VAL A 192 9.00 -39.82 14.35
N PHE A 193 8.11 -40.24 15.24
CA PHE A 193 7.27 -39.38 16.07
C PHE A 193 7.47 -39.71 17.56
N ASP A 194 6.80 -38.94 18.42
CA ASP A 194 6.77 -39.18 19.86
C ASP A 194 6.13 -40.54 20.18
N PRO A 195 6.44 -41.13 21.36
CA PRO A 195 5.82 -42.35 21.83
C PRO A 195 4.29 -42.21 21.91
N ASP A 196 3.60 -43.32 21.64
CA ASP A 196 2.14 -43.43 21.72
C ASP A 196 1.37 -42.39 20.85
N THR A 197 2.01 -41.95 19.72
CA THR A 197 1.39 -41.05 18.74
C THR A 197 0.26 -41.73 18.00
N PHE A 198 0.43 -43.02 17.64
CA PHE A 198 -0.54 -43.78 16.86
C PHE A 198 -1.14 -44.94 17.65
N SER A 199 -2.45 -45.15 17.50
CA SER A 199 -3.19 -46.22 18.15
C SER A 199 -3.14 -47.54 17.33
N ALA A 200 -3.18 -47.46 15.99
CA ALA A 200 -3.28 -48.58 15.07
C ALA A 200 -1.92 -49.14 14.67
N VAL A 201 -1.02 -49.41 15.62
CA VAL A 201 0.32 -49.95 15.36
C VAL A 201 0.23 -51.35 14.70
N GLY A 202 1.03 -51.52 13.63
CA GLY A 202 1.01 -52.75 12.81
C GLY A 202 0.03 -52.71 11.63
N ALA A 203 -0.78 -51.65 11.52
CA ALA A 203 -1.65 -51.47 10.37
C ALA A 203 -0.87 -51.05 9.12
N VAL A 204 -1.40 -51.44 7.96
CA VAL A 204 -0.97 -51.00 6.64
C VAL A 204 -2.11 -50.26 5.99
N GLU A 205 -2.01 -48.95 5.84
CA GLU A 205 -3.12 -48.11 5.42
C GLU A 205 -2.67 -47.09 4.35
N HIS A 206 -3.63 -46.67 3.52
CA HIS A 206 -3.40 -45.62 2.52
C HIS A 206 -3.76 -44.26 3.08
N ILE A 207 -2.77 -43.39 3.22
CA ILE A 207 -2.93 -42.12 3.90
C ILE A 207 -2.37 -40.96 3.07
N THR A 208 -2.69 -39.75 3.51
CA THR A 208 -2.06 -38.52 3.05
C THR A 208 -1.40 -37.81 4.23
N VAL A 209 -0.16 -37.38 4.03
CA VAL A 209 0.62 -36.59 5.00
C VAL A 209 0.88 -35.23 4.37
N THR A 210 0.58 -34.15 5.07
CA THR A 210 0.74 -32.80 4.55
C THR A 210 1.33 -31.87 5.61
N ARG A 211 2.37 -31.12 5.28
CA ARG A 211 2.76 -29.96 6.09
C ARG A 211 1.84 -28.82 5.72
N ARG A 212 0.87 -28.52 6.57
CA ARG A 212 -0.17 -27.53 6.30
C ARG A 212 0.34 -26.10 6.37
N MET A 213 -0.18 -25.26 5.47
CA MET A 213 0.01 -23.83 5.46
C MET A 213 -1.34 -23.12 5.38
N PRO A 214 -1.63 -22.08 6.20
CA PRO A 214 -2.88 -21.34 6.10
C PRO A 214 -2.98 -20.60 4.76
N LEU A 215 -4.19 -20.40 4.26
CA LEU A 215 -4.45 -19.53 3.12
C LEU A 215 -4.50 -18.08 3.61
N ALA A 216 -3.36 -17.41 3.67
CA ALA A 216 -3.29 -16.01 4.06
C ALA A 216 -3.81 -15.09 2.96
N LEU A 217 -4.68 -14.15 3.35
CA LEU A 217 -5.11 -13.03 2.50
C LEU A 217 -4.31 -11.75 2.81
N HIS A 218 -3.74 -11.67 4.00
CA HIS A 218 -2.85 -10.60 4.44
C HIS A 218 -1.78 -11.18 5.34
N ALA A 219 -0.55 -10.69 5.18
CA ALA A 219 0.60 -11.14 5.98
C ALA A 219 1.58 -9.99 6.23
N CYS A 220 2.29 -10.08 7.36
CA CYS A 220 3.41 -9.20 7.69
C CYS A 220 4.41 -9.93 8.58
N THR A 221 5.63 -9.42 8.66
CA THR A 221 6.69 -9.97 9.52
C THR A 221 6.90 -9.08 10.73
N TYR A 222 6.90 -9.69 11.92
CA TYR A 222 7.15 -9.00 13.17
C TYR A 222 7.72 -9.95 14.23
N ALA A 223 8.70 -9.49 15.00
CA ALA A 223 9.32 -10.22 16.10
C ALA A 223 9.74 -11.65 15.72
N ASN A 224 10.46 -11.78 14.60
CA ASN A 224 10.97 -13.04 14.05
C ASN A 224 9.90 -14.10 13.79
N ARG A 225 8.69 -13.67 13.41
CA ARG A 225 7.56 -14.51 12.99
C ARG A 225 6.87 -13.86 11.79
N ILE A 226 6.29 -14.69 10.94
CA ILE A 226 5.29 -14.22 9.98
C ILE A 226 3.92 -14.31 10.65
N TRP A 227 3.20 -13.21 10.60
CA TRP A 227 1.82 -13.08 11.04
C TRP A 227 0.92 -13.00 9.81
N ALA A 228 -0.17 -13.73 9.82
CA ALA A 228 -1.10 -13.80 8.71
C ALA A 228 -2.54 -13.82 9.21
N CYS A 229 -3.46 -13.34 8.37
CA CYS A 229 -4.87 -13.45 8.63
C CYS A 229 -5.68 -13.71 7.35
N ALA A 230 -6.80 -14.40 7.53
CA ALA A 230 -7.83 -14.59 6.53
C ALA A 230 -9.17 -14.89 7.23
N GLN A 231 -10.28 -14.49 6.63
CA GLN A 231 -11.60 -14.62 7.26
C GLN A 231 -11.57 -13.95 8.65
N ASP A 232 -11.81 -14.69 9.72
CA ASP A 232 -11.76 -14.22 11.11
C ASP A 232 -10.63 -14.86 11.93
N THR A 233 -9.71 -15.61 11.28
CA THR A 233 -8.61 -16.31 11.92
C THR A 233 -7.29 -15.55 11.73
N VAL A 234 -6.50 -15.53 12.79
CA VAL A 234 -5.12 -15.05 12.81
C VAL A 234 -4.18 -16.20 13.10
N TRP A 235 -3.06 -16.26 12.41
CA TRP A 235 -1.98 -17.22 12.61
C TRP A 235 -0.63 -16.52 12.78
N CYS A 236 0.28 -17.17 13.50
CA CYS A 236 1.70 -16.88 13.35
C CYS A 236 2.54 -18.15 13.25
N THR A 237 3.68 -18.03 12.58
CA THR A 237 4.64 -19.13 12.44
C THR A 237 5.35 -19.45 13.76
N LYS A 238 5.96 -20.64 13.82
CA LYS A 238 7.03 -20.94 14.78
C LYS A 238 8.09 -19.84 14.72
N LEU A 239 8.67 -19.52 15.87
CA LEU A 239 9.71 -18.48 15.95
C LEU A 239 10.91 -18.84 15.07
N GLY A 240 11.26 -17.95 14.15
CA GLY A 240 12.39 -18.10 13.23
C GLY A 240 12.18 -19.07 12.06
N ASP A 241 11.02 -19.73 11.95
CA ASP A 241 10.76 -20.69 10.88
C ASP A 241 9.51 -20.29 10.06
N PRO A 242 9.69 -19.78 8.84
CA PRO A 242 8.57 -19.34 8.00
C PRO A 242 7.68 -20.48 7.51
N LEU A 243 8.13 -21.72 7.53
CA LEU A 243 7.42 -22.87 6.98
C LEU A 243 6.59 -23.64 8.02
N SER A 244 6.76 -23.36 9.32
CA SER A 244 6.07 -24.06 10.41
C SER A 244 4.91 -23.23 10.99
N TRP A 245 3.69 -23.55 10.53
CA TRP A 245 2.45 -22.84 10.89
C TRP A 245 1.59 -23.56 11.92
N TYR A 246 1.69 -24.88 12.04
CA TYR A 246 0.90 -25.73 12.90
C TYR A 246 1.77 -26.47 13.91
N TRP A 247 2.93 -25.92 14.26
CA TRP A 247 3.85 -26.47 15.22
C TRP A 247 3.45 -26.03 16.64
N TYR A 248 2.46 -26.75 17.19
CA TYR A 248 1.97 -26.51 18.55
C TYR A 248 2.65 -27.49 19.50
N GLU A 249 3.59 -27.01 20.29
CA GLU A 249 4.30 -27.81 21.27
C GLU A 249 4.12 -27.20 22.65
N ALA A 250 3.89 -28.05 23.65
CA ALA A 250 3.77 -27.69 25.04
C ALA A 250 4.72 -28.55 25.89
N ASP A 251 5.23 -27.98 26.98
CA ASP A 251 6.00 -28.67 28.00
C ASP A 251 5.24 -28.61 29.32
N GLU A 252 5.87 -29.05 30.42
CA GLU A 252 5.29 -29.04 31.77
C GLU A 252 4.94 -27.63 32.29
N ASN A 253 5.47 -26.58 31.66
CA ASN A 253 5.27 -25.18 32.01
C ASN A 253 4.26 -24.47 31.09
N GLY A 254 3.63 -25.18 30.14
CA GLY A 254 2.68 -24.65 29.16
C GLY A 254 3.18 -24.66 27.73
N THR A 255 2.64 -23.80 26.86
CA THR A 255 3.06 -23.73 25.47
C THR A 255 4.50 -23.24 25.33
N VAL A 256 5.31 -23.95 24.59
CA VAL A 256 6.71 -23.58 24.32
C VAL A 256 6.78 -22.20 23.66
N ALA A 257 7.65 -21.33 24.16
CA ALA A 257 7.77 -19.94 23.73
C ALA A 257 8.02 -19.77 22.21
N THR A 258 8.59 -20.80 21.56
CA THR A 258 8.87 -20.81 20.13
C THR A 258 7.70 -21.34 19.30
N ALA A 259 6.65 -21.90 19.91
CA ALA A 259 5.54 -22.55 19.21
C ALA A 259 4.82 -21.57 18.25
N ALA A 260 4.21 -22.12 17.20
CA ALA A 260 3.23 -21.41 16.38
C ALA A 260 1.98 -21.09 17.21
N TRP A 261 1.15 -20.20 16.70
CA TRP A 261 -0.08 -19.82 17.39
C TRP A 261 -1.17 -19.45 16.37
N SER A 262 -2.41 -19.73 16.73
CA SER A 262 -3.57 -19.30 15.97
C SER A 262 -4.76 -19.03 16.86
N VAL A 263 -5.66 -18.14 16.41
CA VAL A 263 -6.90 -17.83 17.10
C VAL A 263 -7.96 -17.37 16.13
N ASP A 264 -9.20 -17.81 16.38
CA ASP A 264 -10.39 -17.26 15.75
C ASP A 264 -10.95 -16.14 16.62
N VAL A 265 -11.10 -14.94 16.05
CA VAL A 265 -11.56 -13.80 16.84
C VAL A 265 -13.07 -13.80 17.10
N GLY A 266 -13.83 -14.65 16.39
CA GLY A 266 -15.26 -14.86 16.62
C GLY A 266 -16.15 -13.65 16.33
N THR A 267 -15.65 -12.66 15.59
CA THR A 267 -16.41 -11.47 15.21
C THR A 267 -16.83 -11.52 13.76
N PRO A 268 -18.01 -11.01 13.38
CA PRO A 268 -18.45 -11.04 11.98
C PRO A 268 -17.49 -10.32 11.04
N GLY A 269 -17.48 -10.75 9.77
CA GLY A 269 -16.71 -10.15 8.68
C GLY A 269 -15.26 -10.61 8.63
N ASN A 270 -14.68 -10.48 7.45
CA ASN A 270 -13.30 -10.92 7.18
C ASN A 270 -12.28 -9.83 7.52
N PHE A 271 -11.09 -10.25 7.92
CA PHE A 271 -9.94 -9.34 7.97
C PHE A 271 -9.69 -8.75 6.57
N SER A 272 -9.42 -7.46 6.54
CA SER A 272 -9.12 -6.67 5.35
C SER A 272 -7.67 -6.18 5.31
N GLY A 273 -6.88 -6.51 6.32
CA GLY A 273 -5.45 -6.20 6.34
C GLY A 273 -4.76 -6.59 7.64
N CYS A 274 -3.45 -6.72 7.58
CA CYS A 274 -2.58 -6.74 8.76
C CYS A 274 -1.29 -5.97 8.47
N ALA A 275 -0.71 -5.38 9.51
CA ALA A 275 0.52 -4.63 9.40
C ALA A 275 1.34 -4.69 10.69
N ALA A 276 2.66 -4.74 10.53
CA ALA A 276 3.60 -4.54 11.62
C ALA A 276 3.77 -3.03 11.89
N THR A 277 3.78 -2.68 13.17
CA THR A 277 4.05 -1.33 13.67
C THR A 277 5.20 -1.39 14.69
N GLY A 278 5.74 -0.26 15.09
CA GLY A 278 6.79 -0.23 16.12
C GLY A 278 6.36 -0.85 17.47
N SER A 279 5.06 -0.94 17.75
CA SER A 279 4.51 -1.46 19.01
C SER A 279 3.90 -2.86 18.93
N GLY A 280 3.88 -3.49 17.75
CA GLY A 280 3.28 -4.83 17.57
C GLY A 280 2.60 -4.99 16.21
N VAL A 281 1.77 -6.01 16.11
CA VAL A 281 0.98 -6.29 14.91
C VAL A 281 -0.45 -5.78 15.11
N VAL A 282 -1.00 -5.19 14.05
CA VAL A 282 -2.39 -4.75 13.99
C VAL A 282 -3.08 -5.51 12.88
N PHE A 283 -4.22 -6.13 13.20
CA PHE A 283 -5.13 -6.76 12.25
C PHE A 283 -6.36 -5.88 12.10
N LEU A 284 -6.85 -5.71 10.88
CA LEU A 284 -7.92 -4.77 10.58
C LEU A 284 -9.07 -5.47 9.86
N LYS A 285 -10.30 -5.16 10.32
CA LYS A 285 -11.55 -5.33 9.56
C LYS A 285 -12.08 -3.94 9.22
N PRO A 286 -13.04 -3.77 8.32
CA PRO A 286 -13.51 -2.42 7.94
C PRO A 286 -13.99 -1.53 9.10
N ASP A 287 -14.50 -2.14 10.16
CA ASP A 287 -15.12 -1.50 11.32
C ASP A 287 -14.36 -1.71 12.65
N GLY A 288 -13.18 -2.33 12.61
CA GLY A 288 -12.43 -2.63 13.82
C GLY A 288 -10.94 -2.84 13.64
N LEU A 289 -10.21 -2.66 14.72
CA LEU A 289 -8.79 -2.97 14.87
C LEU A 289 -8.60 -3.98 15.99
N TRP A 290 -7.73 -4.96 15.77
CA TRP A 290 -7.24 -5.92 16.75
C TRP A 290 -5.74 -5.70 16.90
N ARG A 291 -5.31 -5.38 18.12
CA ARG A 291 -3.88 -5.23 18.42
C ARG A 291 -3.38 -6.44 19.15
N LEU A 292 -2.24 -6.93 18.68
CA LEU A 292 -1.53 -8.01 19.35
C LEU A 292 -0.76 -7.46 20.55
N TYR A 293 -0.96 -8.11 21.69
CA TYR A 293 -0.19 -7.93 22.92
C TYR A 293 0.44 -9.26 23.32
N GLY A 294 1.49 -9.20 24.12
CA GLY A 294 2.24 -10.38 24.55
C GLY A 294 3.53 -10.60 23.77
N THR A 295 4.35 -11.52 24.22
CA THR A 295 5.68 -11.80 23.67
C THR A 295 5.90 -13.26 23.28
N LYS A 296 5.02 -14.16 23.73
CA LYS A 296 5.05 -15.60 23.48
C LYS A 296 3.64 -16.17 23.38
N PRO A 297 3.43 -17.35 22.79
CA PRO A 297 2.13 -17.95 22.58
C PRO A 297 1.23 -17.99 23.81
N ASP A 298 1.76 -18.30 25.00
CA ASP A 298 1.00 -18.35 26.25
C ASP A 298 0.37 -17.02 26.65
N ASN A 299 0.96 -15.91 26.27
CA ASN A 299 0.48 -14.58 26.64
C ASN A 299 0.06 -13.70 25.46
N PHE A 300 -0.04 -14.27 24.26
CA PHE A 300 -0.60 -13.53 23.12
C PHE A 300 -2.07 -13.24 23.33
N GLN A 301 -2.44 -11.99 23.16
CA GLN A 301 -3.81 -11.49 23.28
C GLN A 301 -4.12 -10.53 22.14
N LEU A 302 -5.26 -10.73 21.51
CA LEU A 302 -5.81 -9.79 20.53
C LEU A 302 -6.87 -8.93 21.20
N ILE A 303 -6.58 -7.64 21.36
CA ILE A 303 -7.52 -6.68 21.94
C ILE A 303 -8.20 -5.92 20.83
N ALA A 304 -9.51 -6.10 20.72
CA ALA A 304 -10.36 -5.43 19.75
C ALA A 304 -10.69 -3.99 20.17
N SER A 305 -10.75 -3.09 19.20
CA SER A 305 -11.32 -1.76 19.38
C SER A 305 -12.20 -1.41 18.18
N ALA A 306 -13.43 -0.97 18.46
CA ALA A 306 -14.32 -0.45 17.43
C ALA A 306 -13.75 0.88 16.91
N ALA A 307 -13.26 0.87 15.68
CA ALA A 307 -12.61 2.01 15.05
C ALA A 307 -12.58 1.83 13.53
N LEU A 308 -12.21 2.87 12.80
CA LEU A 308 -12.00 2.79 11.36
C LEU A 308 -10.85 1.82 11.07
N GLY A 309 -11.15 0.72 10.43
CA GLY A 309 -10.15 -0.19 9.90
C GLY A 309 -9.95 -0.01 8.40
N THR A 310 -9.42 -1.02 7.71
CA THR A 310 -9.10 -0.93 6.29
C THR A 310 -10.33 -1.22 5.43
N GLU A 311 -10.50 -0.47 4.34
CA GLU A 311 -11.52 -0.74 3.33
C GLU A 311 -11.31 -2.17 2.77
N LYS A 312 -12.41 -2.86 2.49
CA LYS A 312 -12.47 -4.30 2.19
C LYS A 312 -11.47 -4.79 1.13
N ASN A 313 -11.24 -3.98 0.09
CA ASN A 313 -10.36 -4.33 -1.03
C ASN A 313 -9.02 -3.59 -0.98
N SER A 314 -8.72 -2.90 0.11
CA SER A 314 -7.58 -1.99 0.24
C SER A 314 -6.51 -2.48 1.22
N GLY A 315 -6.41 -3.78 1.45
CA GLY A 315 -5.38 -4.37 2.32
C GLY A 315 -3.95 -4.03 1.89
N ARG A 316 -3.72 -3.75 0.62
CA ARG A 316 -2.44 -3.30 0.08
C ARG A 316 -2.17 -1.81 0.31
N SER A 317 -3.11 -1.07 0.88
CA SER A 317 -2.93 0.34 1.22
C SER A 317 -2.23 0.57 2.56
N LEU A 318 -2.04 -0.49 3.36
CA LEU A 318 -1.39 -0.41 4.66
C LEU A 318 0.11 -0.18 4.52
N VAL A 319 0.58 0.93 5.08
CA VAL A 319 2.00 1.32 5.06
C VAL A 319 2.37 1.95 6.38
N THR A 320 3.43 1.46 7.00
CA THR A 320 4.02 2.09 8.17
C THR A 320 5.13 3.05 7.72
N ALA A 321 4.99 4.32 8.05
CA ALA A 321 5.99 5.35 7.81
C ALA A 321 6.17 6.19 9.08
N ALA A 322 7.42 6.37 9.52
CA ALA A 322 7.75 7.12 10.74
C ALA A 322 6.85 6.71 11.93
N GLU A 323 6.79 5.40 12.21
CA GLU A 323 6.00 4.77 13.31
C GLU A 323 4.47 4.95 13.22
N THR A 324 3.99 5.60 12.18
CA THR A 324 2.56 5.81 11.94
C THR A 324 2.09 4.87 10.83
N LEU A 325 1.01 4.14 11.08
CA LEU A 325 0.33 3.32 10.10
C LEU A 325 -0.66 4.17 9.30
N TYR A 326 -0.50 4.21 7.99
CA TYR A 326 -1.38 4.87 7.03
C TYR A 326 -2.14 3.80 6.25
N TYR A 327 -3.40 4.06 5.93
CA TYR A 327 -4.23 3.13 5.18
C TYR A 327 -5.50 3.78 4.60
N LEU A 328 -6.10 3.13 3.63
CA LEU A 328 -7.41 3.52 3.10
C LEU A 328 -8.51 2.83 3.92
N SER A 329 -9.30 3.62 4.65
CA SER A 329 -10.47 3.16 5.39
C SER A 329 -11.76 3.33 4.56
N PRO A 330 -12.89 2.70 4.96
CA PRO A 330 -14.19 2.94 4.30
C PRO A 330 -14.62 4.42 4.30
N ALA A 331 -14.11 5.21 5.24
CA ALA A 331 -14.37 6.65 5.34
C ALA A 331 -13.30 7.51 4.66
N GLY A 332 -12.40 6.92 3.86
CA GLY A 332 -11.28 7.56 3.20
C GLY A 332 -9.93 7.36 3.93
N PRO A 333 -8.86 7.98 3.44
CA PRO A 333 -7.53 7.87 4.04
C PRO A 333 -7.50 8.16 5.52
N ALA A 334 -6.82 7.28 6.27
CA ALA A 334 -6.70 7.35 7.72
C ALA A 334 -5.28 7.03 8.19
N ARG A 335 -4.94 7.42 9.41
CA ARG A 335 -3.67 7.07 10.06
C ARG A 335 -3.86 6.75 11.54
N THR A 336 -2.96 5.94 12.09
CA THR A 336 -2.88 5.66 13.53
C THR A 336 -1.43 5.45 13.96
N SER A 337 -1.05 5.98 15.11
CA SER A 337 0.23 5.74 15.77
C SER A 337 0.03 5.04 17.13
N GLY A 338 -0.89 4.06 17.17
CA GLY A 338 -1.24 3.31 18.39
C GLY A 338 -2.52 3.78 19.08
N GLY A 339 -2.97 5.02 18.87
CA GLY A 339 -4.22 5.56 19.38
C GLY A 339 -5.43 5.28 18.47
N ARG A 340 -6.50 6.06 18.68
CA ARG A 340 -7.67 6.03 17.78
C ARG A 340 -7.27 6.54 16.39
N PRO A 341 -7.70 5.87 15.31
CA PRO A 341 -7.44 6.34 13.95
C PRO A 341 -8.01 7.72 13.68
N VAL A 342 -7.26 8.51 12.93
CA VAL A 342 -7.62 9.86 12.51
C VAL A 342 -7.76 9.89 10.99
N ARG A 343 -8.86 10.42 10.49
CA ARG A 343 -9.05 10.66 9.05
C ARG A 343 -8.14 11.80 8.59
N ILE A 344 -7.52 11.61 7.44
CA ILE A 344 -6.64 12.61 6.81
C ILE A 344 -7.04 12.91 5.36
N GLY A 345 -8.06 12.23 4.84
CA GLY A 345 -8.46 12.27 3.44
C GLY A 345 -9.56 13.27 3.10
N ASP A 346 -10.01 14.12 4.03
CA ASP A 346 -11.14 15.02 3.80
C ASP A 346 -10.90 15.97 2.61
N ALA A 347 -9.66 16.43 2.43
CA ALA A 347 -9.28 17.28 1.31
C ALA A 347 -9.41 16.59 -0.07
N LEU A 348 -9.43 15.26 -0.13
CA LEU A 348 -9.57 14.55 -1.41
C LEU A 348 -10.97 14.70 -2.02
N GLY A 349 -12.00 14.97 -1.19
CA GLY A 349 -13.37 15.21 -1.65
C GLY A 349 -13.98 14.05 -2.43
N ARG A 350 -13.47 12.82 -2.25
CA ARG A 350 -13.84 11.62 -3.03
C ARG A 350 -13.92 10.39 -2.15
N THR A 351 -14.80 9.47 -2.50
CA THR A 351 -14.76 8.09 -2.01
C THR A 351 -13.75 7.30 -2.83
N LEU A 352 -12.92 6.52 -2.16
CA LEU A 352 -11.87 5.72 -2.81
C LEU A 352 -11.97 4.26 -2.36
N THR A 353 -11.64 3.34 -3.26
CA THR A 353 -11.61 1.89 -3.00
C THR A 353 -10.43 1.23 -3.72
N ALA A 354 -10.21 -0.06 -3.42
CA ALA A 354 -9.16 -0.89 -4.02
C ALA A 354 -7.76 -0.28 -3.96
N GLY A 355 -7.41 0.32 -2.80
CA GLY A 355 -6.16 1.02 -2.60
C GLY A 355 -4.95 0.11 -2.50
N ALA A 356 -3.87 0.48 -3.22
CA ALA A 356 -2.51 0.02 -2.99
C ALA A 356 -1.62 1.22 -2.65
N ALA A 357 -0.68 1.03 -1.73
CA ALA A 357 0.13 2.14 -1.27
C ALA A 357 1.59 1.77 -1.00
N GLY A 358 2.44 2.79 -0.96
CA GLY A 358 3.85 2.68 -0.60
C GLY A 358 4.37 3.95 0.04
N THR A 359 5.61 3.90 0.51
CA THR A 359 6.29 5.07 1.09
C THR A 359 7.74 5.16 0.63
N ASP A 360 8.21 6.38 0.41
CA ASP A 360 9.64 6.67 0.25
C ASP A 360 10.33 6.98 1.60
N GLY A 361 9.58 6.90 2.70
CA GLY A 361 10.00 7.19 4.07
C GLY A 361 9.46 8.50 4.61
N THR A 362 9.06 9.44 3.76
CA THR A 362 8.52 10.77 4.14
C THR A 362 7.15 11.04 3.54
N ARG A 363 6.78 10.33 2.49
CA ARG A 363 5.51 10.49 1.77
C ARG A 363 4.80 9.15 1.68
N TRP A 364 3.50 9.18 1.80
CA TRP A 364 2.62 8.05 1.58
C TRP A 364 1.95 8.21 0.21
N TYR A 365 2.22 7.27 -0.69
CA TYR A 365 1.67 7.20 -2.03
C TYR A 365 0.48 6.25 -2.01
N LEU A 366 -0.69 6.71 -2.45
CA LEU A 366 -1.93 5.95 -2.49
C LEU A 366 -2.46 5.90 -3.92
N SER A 367 -2.40 4.75 -4.57
CA SER A 367 -3.09 4.48 -5.83
C SER A 367 -4.43 3.82 -5.51
N ALA A 368 -5.54 4.46 -5.88
CA ALA A 368 -6.88 3.96 -5.64
C ALA A 368 -7.84 4.49 -6.72
N HIS A 369 -8.99 3.86 -6.90
CA HIS A 369 -10.00 4.36 -7.84
C HIS A 369 -11.24 4.90 -7.13
N ASP A 370 -11.91 5.81 -7.81
CA ASP A 370 -13.20 6.35 -7.40
C ASP A 370 -14.38 5.44 -7.85
N PRO A 371 -15.62 5.73 -7.47
CA PRO A 371 -16.79 4.95 -7.89
C PRO A 371 -17.03 4.91 -9.41
N GLN A 372 -16.43 5.81 -10.17
CA GLN A 372 -16.45 5.85 -11.64
C GLN A 372 -15.33 5.01 -12.26
N ASN A 373 -14.57 4.25 -11.45
CA ASN A 373 -13.40 3.48 -11.84
C ASN A 373 -12.24 4.33 -12.42
N ALA A 374 -12.21 5.63 -12.15
CA ALA A 374 -11.05 6.46 -12.48
C ALA A 374 -9.96 6.28 -11.44
N TRP A 375 -8.78 5.88 -11.88
CA TRP A 375 -7.62 5.72 -11.02
C TRP A 375 -6.96 7.05 -10.70
N HIS A 376 -6.48 7.16 -9.49
CA HIS A 376 -5.77 8.34 -8.98
C HIS A 376 -4.56 7.90 -8.18
N LEU A 377 -3.43 8.57 -8.38
CA LEU A 377 -2.29 8.48 -7.49
C LEU A 377 -2.22 9.75 -6.65
N PHE A 378 -2.58 9.61 -5.39
CA PHE A 378 -2.47 10.66 -4.37
C PHE A 378 -1.19 10.48 -3.57
N VAL A 379 -0.61 11.59 -3.15
CA VAL A 379 0.60 11.60 -2.32
C VAL A 379 0.35 12.50 -1.11
N TYR A 380 0.53 11.94 0.07
CA TYR A 380 0.44 12.65 1.34
C TYR A 380 1.86 12.89 1.88
N ASP A 381 2.26 14.13 2.00
CA ASP A 381 3.53 14.49 2.65
C ASP A 381 3.32 14.48 4.16
N THR A 382 4.00 13.56 4.85
CA THR A 382 3.79 13.34 6.30
C THR A 382 4.35 14.48 7.17
N ARG A 383 5.22 15.35 6.62
CA ARG A 383 5.83 16.48 7.33
C ARG A 383 4.92 17.71 7.27
N SER A 384 4.40 18.02 6.09
CA SER A 384 3.54 19.19 5.89
C SER A 384 2.05 18.89 6.16
N GLY A 385 1.65 17.62 6.09
CA GLY A 385 0.24 17.23 6.17
C GLY A 385 -0.57 17.56 4.91
N LEU A 386 0.10 17.84 3.80
CA LEU A 386 -0.53 18.25 2.55
C LEU A 386 -0.68 17.08 1.60
N TRP A 387 -1.78 17.10 0.85
CA TRP A 387 -2.03 16.20 -0.26
C TRP A 387 -1.55 16.82 -1.58
N SER A 388 -1.07 15.97 -2.46
CA SER A 388 -0.92 16.26 -3.89
C SER A 388 -1.51 15.12 -4.71
N ARG A 389 -1.88 15.42 -5.95
CA ARG A 389 -2.32 14.44 -6.93
C ARG A 389 -1.31 14.39 -8.06
N GLU A 390 -0.83 13.20 -8.36
CA GLU A 390 0.07 13.03 -9.49
C GLU A 390 -0.75 12.77 -10.77
N ASP A 391 -1.08 11.52 -11.06
CA ASP A 391 -1.78 11.13 -12.29
C ASP A 391 -2.76 9.98 -12.04
N ALA A 392 -3.11 9.24 -13.10
CA ALA A 392 -3.97 8.07 -13.05
C ALA A 392 -3.20 6.75 -12.90
N PHE A 393 -1.99 6.77 -12.31
CA PHE A 393 -1.15 5.58 -12.20
C PHE A 393 -1.84 4.49 -11.36
N HIS A 394 -2.13 3.37 -11.99
CA HIS A 394 -2.74 2.20 -11.35
C HIS A 394 -1.65 1.25 -10.87
N ALA A 395 -1.22 1.40 -9.62
CA ALA A 395 -0.28 0.50 -9.00
C ALA A 395 -0.97 -0.76 -8.46
N SER A 396 -0.47 -1.94 -8.80
CA SER A 396 -0.86 -3.20 -8.18
C SER A 396 -0.15 -3.43 -6.83
N GLY A 397 1.00 -2.81 -6.63
CA GLY A 397 1.80 -2.86 -5.41
C GLY A 397 2.95 -1.88 -5.45
N PHE A 398 3.46 -1.57 -4.28
CA PHE A 398 4.64 -0.73 -4.08
C PHE A 398 5.66 -1.48 -3.24
N ALA A 399 6.94 -1.15 -3.45
CA ALA A 399 8.05 -1.64 -2.65
C ALA A 399 9.11 -0.55 -2.49
N ARG A 400 9.76 -0.51 -1.34
CA ARG A 400 10.91 0.36 -1.10
C ARG A 400 12.18 -0.47 -1.03
N HIS A 401 13.14 -0.18 -1.90
CA HIS A 401 14.41 -0.87 -1.95
C HIS A 401 15.53 0.17 -2.16
N ASP A 402 16.64 0.05 -1.43
CA ASP A 402 17.78 0.97 -1.46
C ASP A 402 17.39 2.46 -1.42
N GLY A 403 16.46 2.80 -0.53
CA GLY A 403 15.99 4.16 -0.35
C GLY A 403 15.08 4.69 -1.46
N ALA A 404 14.89 3.98 -2.55
CA ALA A 404 14.00 4.33 -3.66
C ALA A 404 12.63 3.64 -3.55
N LEU A 405 11.59 4.33 -4.00
CA LEU A 405 10.25 3.77 -4.13
C LEU A 405 10.07 3.20 -5.53
N TYR A 406 9.52 2.00 -5.57
CA TYR A 406 9.13 1.31 -6.80
C TYR A 406 7.63 0.99 -6.76
N ALA A 407 7.01 0.94 -7.93
CA ALA A 407 5.63 0.50 -8.08
C ALA A 407 5.49 -0.37 -9.33
N GLN A 408 4.58 -1.33 -9.29
CA GLN A 408 4.26 -2.19 -10.42
C GLN A 408 2.93 -1.81 -11.04
N ASP A 409 2.91 -1.72 -12.37
CA ASP A 409 1.73 -1.67 -13.20
C ASP A 409 1.80 -2.74 -14.32
N PRO A 410 0.80 -2.86 -15.21
CA PRO A 410 0.86 -3.82 -16.32
C PRO A 410 2.05 -3.64 -17.28
N SER A 411 2.66 -2.47 -17.34
CA SER A 411 3.83 -2.18 -18.18
C SER A 411 5.12 -2.72 -17.57
N GLY A 412 5.17 -2.84 -16.24
CA GLY A 412 6.34 -3.32 -15.52
C GLY A 412 6.56 -2.66 -14.18
N VAL A 413 7.82 -2.59 -13.75
CA VAL A 413 8.23 -1.99 -12.48
C VAL A 413 8.87 -0.64 -12.72
N TRP A 414 8.27 0.37 -12.14
CA TRP A 414 8.66 1.77 -12.22
C TRP A 414 9.44 2.22 -10.98
N ARG A 415 10.52 2.96 -11.18
CA ARG A 415 11.24 3.66 -10.12
C ARG A 415 10.78 5.12 -10.06
N PHE A 416 10.40 5.57 -8.88
CA PHE A 416 9.95 6.94 -8.60
C PHE A 416 11.13 7.87 -8.28
N GLY A 417 10.96 9.15 -8.55
CA GLY A 417 11.97 10.18 -8.26
C GLY A 417 13.13 10.24 -9.27
N THR A 418 13.02 9.51 -10.38
CA THR A 418 14.03 9.44 -11.44
C THR A 418 13.39 9.65 -12.80
N GLY A 419 14.22 9.83 -13.86
CA GLY A 419 13.72 10.03 -15.20
C GLY A 419 13.51 11.49 -15.58
N SER A 420 13.32 11.71 -16.87
CA SER A 420 13.14 13.04 -17.43
C SER A 420 11.76 13.62 -17.10
N THR A 421 11.73 14.89 -16.77
CA THR A 421 10.50 15.68 -16.63
C THR A 421 10.20 16.53 -17.86
N ALA A 422 11.04 16.50 -18.89
CA ALA A 422 10.95 17.40 -20.05
C ALA A 422 9.61 17.37 -20.80
N GLN A 423 8.95 16.21 -20.82
CA GLN A 423 7.62 16.02 -21.43
C GLN A 423 6.51 15.83 -20.38
N LEU A 424 6.80 16.12 -19.11
CA LEU A 424 5.81 15.97 -18.06
C LEU A 424 4.77 17.08 -18.16
N GLU A 425 3.56 16.72 -18.55
CA GLU A 425 2.42 17.64 -18.50
C GLU A 425 1.92 17.76 -17.06
N SER A 426 1.68 18.97 -16.60
CA SER A 426 1.21 19.25 -15.25
C SER A 426 0.14 20.32 -15.23
N MET A 427 -0.72 20.29 -14.23
CA MET A 427 -1.82 21.24 -14.10
C MET A 427 -2.07 21.58 -12.63
N LEU A 428 -2.35 22.86 -12.41
CA LEU A 428 -2.83 23.42 -11.16
C LEU A 428 -4.07 24.25 -11.45
N GLU A 429 -5.17 23.98 -10.75
CA GLU A 429 -6.38 24.81 -10.75
C GLU A 429 -6.66 25.29 -9.34
N THR A 430 -6.82 26.58 -9.16
CA THR A 430 -7.13 27.17 -7.85
C THR A 430 -8.59 26.92 -7.45
N GLY A 431 -8.91 27.02 -6.17
CA GLY A 431 -10.27 27.25 -5.72
C GLY A 431 -10.80 28.60 -6.23
N ASP A 432 -12.06 28.87 -5.92
CA ASP A 432 -12.72 30.12 -6.30
C ASP A 432 -12.17 31.32 -5.53
N PHE A 433 -11.76 32.35 -6.24
CA PHE A 433 -11.42 33.64 -5.66
C PHE A 433 -12.66 34.49 -5.49
N VAL A 434 -13.28 34.38 -4.32
CA VAL A 434 -14.45 35.21 -3.93
C VAL A 434 -14.04 36.52 -3.26
N SER A 435 -12.78 36.66 -2.87
CA SER A 435 -12.18 37.87 -2.28
C SER A 435 -12.87 38.36 -1.00
N GLY A 436 -13.53 37.46 -0.27
CA GLY A 436 -14.22 37.74 0.99
C GLY A 436 -15.62 38.35 0.84
N SER A 437 -16.11 38.55 -0.39
CA SER A 437 -17.48 39.00 -0.69
C SER A 437 -18.00 38.39 -1.99
N PRO A 438 -19.26 37.96 -2.05
CA PRO A 438 -19.90 37.53 -3.28
C PRO A 438 -20.26 38.71 -4.22
N ASP A 439 -19.91 39.94 -3.85
CA ASP A 439 -20.18 41.11 -4.70
C ASP A 439 -19.42 41.03 -6.01
N CYS A 440 -20.05 41.56 -7.06
CA CYS A 440 -19.43 41.62 -8.38
C CYS A 440 -18.13 42.43 -8.36
N LYS A 441 -17.12 41.84 -8.97
CA LYS A 441 -15.77 42.40 -9.14
C LYS A 441 -15.29 42.27 -10.57
N ARG A 442 -14.17 42.89 -10.86
CA ARG A 442 -13.44 42.72 -12.13
C ARG A 442 -12.00 42.38 -11.82
N LEU A 443 -11.48 41.31 -12.39
CA LEU A 443 -10.07 41.00 -12.40
C LEU A 443 -9.36 41.90 -13.41
N LEU A 444 -8.41 42.70 -12.96
CA LEU A 444 -7.67 43.68 -13.79
C LEU A 444 -6.31 43.16 -14.22
N ARG A 445 -5.65 42.38 -13.36
CA ARG A 445 -4.27 41.92 -13.58
C ARG A 445 -4.02 40.63 -12.80
N VAL A 446 -3.28 39.74 -13.43
CA VAL A 446 -2.63 38.59 -12.79
C VAL A 446 -1.14 38.72 -12.96
N GLN A 447 -0.39 38.46 -11.92
CA GLN A 447 1.08 38.40 -11.96
C GLN A 447 1.53 37.08 -11.34
N LEU A 448 2.33 36.32 -12.07
CA LEU A 448 2.92 35.07 -11.63
C LEU A 448 4.41 35.26 -11.40
N ARG A 449 4.93 34.69 -10.33
CA ARG A 449 6.36 34.50 -10.14
C ARG A 449 6.65 33.02 -10.27
N LEU A 450 7.35 32.66 -11.34
CA LEU A 450 7.64 31.30 -11.75
C LEU A 450 9.14 31.04 -11.81
N GLU A 451 9.51 29.81 -11.57
CA GLU A 451 10.80 29.23 -11.88
C GLU A 451 10.55 28.02 -12.75
N ALA A 452 11.19 27.93 -13.91
CA ALA A 452 10.96 26.86 -14.86
C ALA A 452 12.28 26.43 -15.50
N ASP A 453 12.44 25.13 -15.68
CA ASP A 453 13.63 24.54 -16.30
C ASP A 453 13.69 24.87 -17.81
N ALA A 454 14.86 24.71 -18.41
CA ALA A 454 15.05 24.92 -19.83
C ALA A 454 14.11 24.01 -20.66
N GLY A 455 13.38 24.59 -21.60
CA GLY A 455 12.39 23.89 -22.42
C GLY A 455 10.99 23.77 -21.78
N ALA A 456 10.83 24.12 -20.50
CA ALA A 456 9.52 24.11 -19.87
C ALA A 456 8.66 25.31 -20.32
N SER A 457 7.35 25.16 -20.29
CA SER A 457 6.40 26.24 -20.58
C SER A 457 5.18 26.15 -19.65
N VAL A 458 4.59 27.31 -19.33
CA VAL A 458 3.39 27.39 -18.47
C VAL A 458 2.36 28.28 -19.13
N THR A 459 1.18 27.76 -19.39
CA THR A 459 0.03 28.50 -19.91
C THR A 459 -0.93 28.81 -18.77
N ALA A 460 -1.32 30.07 -18.62
CA ALA A 460 -2.29 30.53 -17.66
C ALA A 460 -3.65 30.81 -18.31
N ALA A 461 -4.72 30.39 -17.68
CA ALA A 461 -6.10 30.64 -18.08
C ALA A 461 -6.95 31.05 -16.88
N VAL A 462 -8.04 31.76 -17.15
CA VAL A 462 -9.03 32.18 -16.15
C VAL A 462 -10.42 31.70 -16.55
N GLN A 463 -11.21 31.29 -15.56
CA GLN A 463 -12.64 31.02 -15.68
C GLN A 463 -13.40 31.96 -14.78
N TYR A 464 -14.53 32.48 -15.24
CA TYR A 464 -15.41 33.40 -14.53
C TYR A 464 -16.74 32.71 -14.20
N ASP A 465 -17.26 32.95 -13.00
CA ASP A 465 -18.61 32.54 -12.55
C ASP A 465 -18.90 31.03 -12.77
N SER A 466 -17.88 30.21 -12.78
CA SER A 466 -17.95 28.76 -13.04
C SER A 466 -18.69 28.40 -14.34
N ASP A 467 -18.60 29.25 -15.37
CA ASP A 467 -19.29 29.11 -16.66
C ASP A 467 -18.78 27.95 -17.53
N GLY A 468 -17.77 27.21 -17.08
CA GLY A 468 -17.16 26.10 -17.81
C GLY A 468 -16.17 26.54 -18.89
N VAL A 469 -16.00 27.85 -19.16
CA VAL A 469 -15.18 28.39 -20.25
C VAL A 469 -13.84 28.91 -19.71
N TRP A 470 -12.74 28.35 -20.20
CA TRP A 470 -11.39 28.79 -19.87
C TRP A 470 -10.87 29.80 -20.90
N HIS A 471 -10.56 30.99 -20.45
CA HIS A 471 -9.95 32.05 -21.26
C HIS A 471 -8.44 32.06 -21.04
N THR A 472 -7.67 31.70 -22.09
CA THR A 472 -6.22 31.76 -22.03
C THR A 472 -5.74 33.20 -21.90
N LEU A 473 -4.87 33.45 -20.93
CA LEU A 473 -4.26 34.74 -20.68
C LEU A 473 -2.94 34.88 -21.43
N ALA A 474 -2.01 33.96 -21.22
CA ALA A 474 -0.73 33.90 -21.91
C ALA A 474 -0.01 32.58 -21.65
N THR A 475 0.97 32.26 -22.50
CA THR A 475 1.95 31.21 -22.29
C THR A 475 3.29 31.85 -21.94
N VAL A 476 3.88 31.38 -20.83
CA VAL A 476 5.20 31.81 -20.35
C VAL A 476 6.20 30.73 -20.68
N ALA A 477 7.13 31.01 -21.57
CA ALA A 477 8.22 30.09 -21.89
C ALA A 477 9.27 30.05 -20.78
N ALA A 478 10.03 28.98 -20.77
CA ALA A 478 11.10 28.70 -19.82
C ALA A 478 12.06 29.87 -19.57
N GLY A 479 12.56 29.95 -18.38
CA GLY A 479 13.56 30.89 -17.94
C GLY A 479 13.80 30.79 -16.46
N ALA A 480 14.92 31.32 -16.03
CA ALA A 480 15.21 31.49 -14.63
C ALA A 480 14.06 32.25 -13.93
N LYS A 481 14.06 32.20 -12.60
CA LYS A 481 13.11 32.88 -11.71
C LYS A 481 12.68 34.25 -12.22
N ARG A 482 11.44 34.39 -12.69
CA ARG A 482 10.92 35.65 -13.24
C ARG A 482 9.49 35.95 -12.79
N SER A 483 9.20 37.22 -12.73
CA SER A 483 7.83 37.72 -12.53
C SER A 483 7.24 38.15 -13.88
N VAL A 484 6.06 37.62 -14.19
CA VAL A 484 5.37 37.87 -15.45
C VAL A 484 4.00 38.44 -15.14
N THR A 485 3.68 39.58 -15.76
CA THR A 485 2.32 40.14 -15.73
C THR A 485 1.56 39.60 -16.92
N LEU A 486 0.39 38.99 -16.63
CA LEU A 486 -0.49 38.43 -17.64
C LEU A 486 -1.54 39.46 -18.07
N PRO A 487 -1.82 39.58 -19.36
CA PRO A 487 -2.91 40.42 -19.83
C PRO A 487 -4.25 39.77 -19.43
N VAL A 488 -5.15 40.60 -18.87
CA VAL A 488 -6.49 40.16 -18.51
C VAL A 488 -7.49 41.08 -19.21
N LEU A 489 -8.47 40.48 -19.90
CA LEU A 489 -9.65 41.23 -20.38
C LEU A 489 -10.64 41.30 -19.20
N PRO A 490 -10.84 42.49 -18.58
CA PRO A 490 -11.68 42.62 -17.40
C PRO A 490 -13.12 42.25 -17.70
N ARG A 491 -13.63 41.22 -17.02
CA ARG A 491 -15.05 40.85 -17.03
C ARG A 491 -15.65 41.06 -15.66
N ARG A 492 -16.93 41.36 -15.59
CA ARG A 492 -17.68 41.41 -14.35
C ARG A 492 -18.00 39.98 -13.95
N CYS A 493 -17.70 39.63 -12.70
CA CYS A 493 -17.93 38.31 -12.13
C CYS A 493 -18.11 38.41 -10.61
N ASP A 494 -18.75 37.43 -10.00
CA ASP A 494 -18.81 37.29 -8.53
C ASP A 494 -17.61 36.51 -8.02
N HIS A 495 -17.11 35.55 -8.79
CA HIS A 495 -15.88 34.80 -8.50
C HIS A 495 -15.14 34.46 -9.79
N PHE A 496 -13.91 34.04 -9.65
CA PHE A 496 -13.10 33.50 -10.74
C PHE A 496 -12.09 32.50 -10.19
N ARG A 497 -11.60 31.62 -11.04
CA ARG A 497 -10.49 30.70 -10.74
C ARG A 497 -9.42 30.76 -11.83
N LEU A 498 -8.21 30.32 -11.46
CA LEU A 498 -7.08 30.30 -12.37
C LEU A 498 -6.63 28.87 -12.59
N ARG A 499 -6.28 28.54 -13.84
CA ARG A 499 -5.64 27.29 -14.21
C ARG A 499 -4.28 27.58 -14.82
N LEU A 500 -3.28 26.86 -14.33
CA LEU A 500 -1.93 26.84 -14.91
C LEU A 500 -1.68 25.44 -15.44
N THR A 501 -1.41 25.32 -16.74
CA THR A 501 -1.00 24.07 -17.38
C THR A 501 0.43 24.23 -17.88
N GLY A 502 1.28 23.27 -17.61
CA GLY A 502 2.68 23.37 -17.98
C GLY A 502 3.22 22.06 -18.53
N THR A 503 4.29 22.18 -19.33
CA THR A 503 5.12 21.06 -19.77
C THR A 503 6.53 21.27 -19.25
N GLY A 504 7.16 20.21 -18.77
CA GLY A 504 8.47 20.27 -18.12
C GLY A 504 8.38 20.57 -16.63
N ALA A 505 9.54 20.74 -15.98
CA ALA A 505 9.60 21.04 -14.55
C ALA A 505 9.48 22.56 -14.31
N TRP A 506 8.58 22.95 -13.40
CA TRP A 506 8.37 24.33 -12.99
C TRP A 506 7.84 24.44 -11.56
N ARG A 507 8.03 25.61 -10.97
CA ARG A 507 7.56 25.98 -9.64
C ARG A 507 6.80 27.29 -9.67
N LEU A 508 5.70 27.37 -8.89
CA LEU A 508 4.99 28.62 -8.64
C LEU A 508 5.40 29.19 -7.30
N LEU A 509 6.07 30.34 -7.32
CA LEU A 509 6.58 31.01 -6.13
C LEU A 509 5.56 31.98 -5.54
N SER A 510 4.80 32.68 -6.40
CA SER A 510 3.70 33.53 -5.96
C SER A 510 2.71 33.81 -7.09
N LEU A 511 1.47 34.06 -6.69
CA LEU A 511 0.38 34.49 -7.55
C LEU A 511 -0.17 35.81 -6.95
N ALA A 512 -0.11 36.88 -7.73
CA ALA A 512 -0.71 38.16 -7.36
C ALA A 512 -1.86 38.49 -8.29
N ARG A 513 -2.97 38.95 -7.73
CA ARG A 513 -4.15 39.39 -8.45
C ARG A 513 -4.51 40.81 -8.06
N THR A 514 -4.95 41.59 -9.02
CA THR A 514 -5.43 42.96 -8.81
C THR A 514 -6.88 43.03 -9.27
N GLU A 515 -7.75 43.45 -8.39
CA GLU A 515 -9.20 43.46 -8.54
C GLU A 515 -9.78 44.84 -8.25
N THR A 516 -10.93 45.12 -8.81
CA THR A 516 -11.75 46.29 -8.46
C THR A 516 -13.20 45.86 -8.30
N ALA A 517 -13.93 46.53 -7.40
CA ALA A 517 -15.36 46.34 -7.30
C ALA A 517 -16.05 46.68 -8.65
N ALA A 518 -17.02 45.89 -9.05
CA ALA A 518 -17.89 46.23 -10.18
C ALA A 518 -19.17 46.79 -9.57
N GLY A 519 -19.49 48.06 -9.82
CA GLY A 519 -20.69 48.69 -9.31
C GLY A 519 -21.98 47.94 -9.68
N PRO A 520 -23.12 48.25 -9.06
CA PRO A 520 -24.41 47.61 -9.38
C PRO A 520 -24.74 47.77 -10.87
N GLN A 521 -25.44 46.80 -11.43
CA GLN A 521 -26.06 46.97 -12.74
C GLN A 521 -27.24 47.93 -12.55
N HIS A 522 -27.19 49.04 -13.22
CA HIS A 522 -28.38 49.90 -13.47
C HIS A 522 -29.07 49.43 -14.72
#